data_a85c8940794e45e30480137ab1b4b41d
#
_entry.id   a85c8940794e45e30480137ab1b4b41d
#
_cell.length_a   1.000
_cell.length_b   1.000
_cell.length_c   1.000
_cell.angle_alpha   90.00
_cell.angle_beta   90.00
_cell.angle_gamma   90.00
#
_symmetry.space_group_name_H-M   'P 1'
#
loop_
_entity.id
_entity.type
_entity.pdbx_description
1 polymer ?
#
loop_
_entity_poly.entity_id
_entity_poly.type
_entity_poly.pdbx_seq_one_letter_code
_entity_poly.pdbx_strand_id
1 'polypeptide(L)'
;GKFVDKMNERVRELGLKDTHFNNPNGLPDPKHYTTAYDMAVIAREAMKNPTFRKACSTKSYVMPKTNTHKQKRYWNNHHQMVNGYKNPEYEYKYCIGGKTGYTNVARNTLVTFAEKDGMELVCVIMKANGPKQGEPNEYTDSTRLLNFGFEKYKKHMINQQSTNLNKELFNNY
;
A
#
# COMPACT_ATOMS: atom_id res chain seq x y z
N GLY A 1 -20.28 9.94 9.18
CA GLY A 1 -20.74 9.06 10.29
C GLY A 1 -19.57 8.61 11.14
N LYS A 2 -19.80 8.06 12.33
CA LYS A 2 -18.77 7.74 13.37
C LYS A 2 -17.51 7.00 12.85
N PHE A 3 -17.63 6.14 11.82
CA PHE A 3 -16.46 5.44 11.28
C PHE A 3 -15.59 6.36 10.42
N VAL A 4 -16.21 7.18 9.58
CA VAL A 4 -15.49 8.18 8.76
C VAL A 4 -14.82 9.23 9.65
N ASP A 5 -15.48 9.62 10.76
CA ASP A 5 -14.90 10.56 11.73
C ASP A 5 -13.60 9.98 12.33
N LYS A 6 -13.61 8.67 12.68
CA LYS A 6 -12.39 7.95 13.12
C LYS A 6 -11.31 7.83 12.03
N MET A 7 -11.69 7.63 10.77
CA MET A 7 -10.72 7.66 9.66
C MET A 7 -10.02 9.02 9.59
N ASN A 8 -10.78 10.11 9.65
CA ASN A 8 -10.22 11.47 9.61
C ASN A 8 -9.46 11.85 10.89
N GLU A 9 -9.85 11.31 12.06
CA GLU A 9 -9.07 11.43 13.29
C GLU A 9 -7.70 10.78 13.11
N ARG A 10 -7.64 9.56 12.55
CA ARG A 10 -6.37 8.88 12.29
C ARG A 10 -5.48 9.62 11.30
N VAL A 11 -6.06 10.21 10.26
CA VAL A 11 -5.34 11.09 9.31
C VAL A 11 -4.64 12.23 10.07
N ARG A 12 -5.34 12.92 10.98
CA ARG A 12 -4.76 14.00 11.80
C ARG A 12 -3.67 13.51 12.75
N GLU A 13 -3.88 12.37 13.42
CA GLU A 13 -2.87 11.75 14.29
C GLU A 13 -1.57 11.41 13.55
N LEU A 14 -1.67 11.02 12.27
CA LEU A 14 -0.52 10.76 11.41
C LEU A 14 0.13 12.05 10.85
N GLY A 15 -0.40 13.23 11.18
CA GLY A 15 0.10 14.52 10.73
C GLY A 15 -0.17 14.83 9.25
N LEU A 16 -1.12 14.14 8.64
CA LEU A 16 -1.43 14.28 7.22
C LEU A 16 -2.39 15.47 7.01
N LYS A 17 -2.08 16.30 6.02
CA LYS A 17 -2.81 17.57 5.78
C LYS A 17 -3.61 17.56 4.48
N ASP A 18 -3.26 16.66 3.56
CA ASP A 18 -3.81 16.64 2.20
C ASP A 18 -4.70 15.42 1.96
N THR A 19 -5.31 14.90 3.04
CA THR A 19 -6.24 13.77 3.00
C THR A 19 -7.50 14.05 3.80
N HIS A 20 -8.64 13.79 3.18
CA HIS A 20 -9.94 13.79 3.84
C HIS A 20 -10.82 12.67 3.30
N PHE A 21 -11.38 11.87 4.20
CA PHE A 21 -12.32 10.81 3.87
C PHE A 21 -13.77 11.26 4.09
N ASN A 22 -14.63 11.06 3.11
CA ASN A 22 -16.07 11.32 3.21
C ASN A 22 -16.92 10.04 3.22
N ASN A 23 -16.31 8.91 2.87
CA ASN A 23 -16.90 7.57 2.94
C ASN A 23 -15.83 6.51 3.22
N PRO A 24 -16.21 5.30 3.69
CA PRO A 24 -15.25 4.23 3.99
C PRO A 24 -14.91 3.34 2.80
N ASN A 25 -15.60 3.47 1.68
CA ASN A 25 -15.55 2.55 0.55
C ASN A 25 -14.78 3.08 -0.66
N GLY A 26 -14.33 4.35 -0.65
CA GLY A 26 -13.54 4.96 -1.72
C GLY A 26 -14.36 5.37 -2.95
N LEU A 27 -15.68 5.50 -2.84
CA LEU A 27 -16.48 6.04 -3.93
C LEU A 27 -16.22 7.54 -4.13
N PRO A 28 -16.31 8.05 -5.37
CA PRO A 28 -16.04 9.45 -5.66
C PRO A 28 -16.97 10.38 -4.89
N ASP A 29 -16.37 11.40 -4.28
CA ASP A 29 -17.04 12.49 -3.61
C ASP A 29 -16.11 13.71 -3.67
N PRO A 30 -16.59 14.94 -3.90
CA PRO A 30 -15.73 16.15 -3.97
C PRO A 30 -14.92 16.42 -2.71
N LYS A 31 -15.39 15.91 -1.54
CA LYS A 31 -14.71 16.03 -0.26
C LYS A 31 -13.85 14.80 0.10
N HIS A 32 -13.72 13.83 -0.81
CA HIS A 32 -12.95 12.59 -0.61
C HIS A 32 -11.68 12.67 -1.45
N TYR A 33 -10.57 13.02 -0.83
CA TYR A 33 -9.30 13.22 -1.52
C TYR A 33 -8.10 12.77 -0.67
N THR A 34 -7.00 12.51 -1.35
CA THR A 34 -5.71 12.18 -0.75
C THR A 34 -4.58 12.50 -1.72
N THR A 35 -3.33 12.39 -1.27
CA THR A 35 -2.14 12.42 -2.10
C THR A 35 -1.43 11.06 -2.08
N ALA A 36 -0.52 10.83 -3.03
CA ALA A 36 0.29 9.62 -3.04
C ALA A 36 1.17 9.52 -1.79
N TYR A 37 1.69 10.64 -1.30
CA TYR A 37 2.48 10.69 -0.06
C TYR A 37 1.65 10.30 1.16
N ASP A 38 0.51 10.94 1.36
CA ASP A 38 -0.37 10.66 2.51
C ASP A 38 -0.84 9.20 2.49
N MET A 39 -1.20 8.69 1.31
CA MET A 39 -1.60 7.30 1.16
C MET A 39 -0.45 6.33 1.47
N ALA A 40 0.80 6.66 1.13
CA ALA A 40 1.96 5.86 1.48
C ALA A 40 2.18 5.82 3.00
N VAL A 41 1.98 6.93 3.70
CA VAL A 41 2.06 6.98 5.18
C VAL A 41 0.95 6.14 5.82
N ILE A 42 -0.30 6.30 5.35
CA ILE A 42 -1.45 5.49 5.82
C ILE A 42 -1.19 4.00 5.58
N ALA A 43 -0.71 3.65 4.40
CA ALA A 43 -0.40 2.27 4.02
C ALA A 43 0.70 1.68 4.91
N ARG A 44 1.79 2.42 5.14
CA ARG A 44 2.87 2.01 6.05
C ARG A 44 2.34 1.76 7.47
N GLU A 45 1.46 2.61 7.96
CA GLU A 45 0.84 2.44 9.27
C GLU A 45 -0.05 1.19 9.34
N ALA A 46 -0.85 0.95 8.30
CA ALA A 46 -1.70 -0.23 8.20
C ALA A 46 -0.89 -1.54 8.21
N MET A 47 0.29 -1.55 7.59
CA MET A 47 1.18 -2.73 7.56
C MET A 47 1.77 -3.12 8.91
N LYS A 48 1.70 -2.27 9.92
CA LYS A 48 2.06 -2.63 11.31
C LYS A 48 1.06 -3.61 11.92
N ASN A 49 -0.17 -3.65 11.40
CA ASN A 49 -1.20 -4.59 11.86
C ASN A 49 -1.00 -5.96 11.19
N PRO A 50 -0.73 -7.04 11.95
CA PRO A 50 -0.45 -8.35 11.38
C PRO A 50 -1.65 -8.96 10.65
N THR A 51 -2.87 -8.67 11.08
CA THR A 51 -4.09 -9.13 10.40
C THR A 51 -4.25 -8.47 9.04
N PHE A 52 -4.00 -7.16 8.96
CA PHE A 52 -4.01 -6.42 7.70
C PHE A 52 -2.92 -6.95 6.76
N ARG A 53 -1.68 -7.09 7.25
CA ARG A 53 -0.55 -7.65 6.49
C ARG A 53 -0.90 -9.02 5.91
N LYS A 54 -1.43 -9.93 6.74
CA LYS A 54 -1.87 -11.25 6.30
C LYS A 54 -2.96 -11.19 5.24
N ALA A 55 -3.97 -10.33 5.41
CA ALA A 55 -5.08 -10.20 4.47
C ALA A 55 -4.60 -9.71 3.10
N CYS A 56 -3.78 -8.66 3.04
CA CYS A 56 -3.33 -8.07 1.77
C CYS A 56 -2.25 -8.90 1.05
N SER A 57 -1.53 -9.79 1.77
CA SER A 57 -0.52 -10.69 1.19
C SER A 57 -1.07 -12.05 0.74
N THR A 58 -2.28 -12.40 1.13
CA THR A 58 -2.87 -13.71 0.81
C THR A 58 -3.16 -13.79 -0.70
N LYS A 59 -2.49 -14.70 -1.40
CA LYS A 59 -2.66 -14.89 -2.86
C LYS A 59 -4.04 -15.41 -3.22
N SER A 60 -4.52 -16.43 -2.50
CA SER A 60 -5.84 -17.01 -2.67
C SER A 60 -6.39 -17.54 -1.35
N TYR A 61 -7.70 -17.58 -1.24
CA TYR A 61 -8.38 -18.09 -0.06
C TYR A 61 -9.60 -18.91 -0.43
N VAL A 62 -9.76 -20.05 0.23
CA VAL A 62 -10.94 -20.90 0.09
C VAL A 62 -11.82 -20.71 1.30
N MET A 63 -12.94 -20.00 1.11
CA MET A 63 -13.93 -19.80 2.17
C MET A 63 -14.77 -21.08 2.32
N PRO A 64 -14.85 -21.64 3.53
CA PRO A 64 -15.65 -22.83 3.78
C PRO A 64 -17.15 -22.57 3.59
N LYS A 65 -17.92 -23.64 3.57
CA LYS A 65 -19.38 -23.58 3.61
C LYS A 65 -19.85 -22.85 4.88
N THR A 66 -20.96 -22.12 4.77
CA THR A 66 -21.62 -21.45 5.89
C THR A 66 -23.09 -21.89 5.97
N ASN A 67 -23.81 -21.42 6.97
CA ASN A 67 -25.26 -21.67 7.09
C ASN A 67 -26.05 -21.12 5.89
N THR A 68 -25.62 -20.01 5.29
CA THR A 68 -26.28 -19.37 4.15
C THR A 68 -25.69 -19.77 2.79
N HIS A 69 -24.42 -20.18 2.75
CA HIS A 69 -23.71 -20.59 1.52
C HIS A 69 -23.29 -22.05 1.61
N LYS A 70 -24.00 -22.92 0.89
CA LYS A 70 -23.80 -24.37 0.95
C LYS A 70 -22.59 -24.88 0.15
N GLN A 71 -21.92 -24.02 -0.63
CA GLN A 71 -20.73 -24.35 -1.42
C GLN A 71 -19.51 -23.60 -0.92
N LYS A 72 -18.31 -24.17 -1.12
CA LYS A 72 -17.04 -23.46 -0.93
C LYS A 72 -16.93 -22.33 -1.95
N ARG A 73 -16.35 -21.21 -1.55
CA ARG A 73 -16.09 -20.07 -2.42
C ARG A 73 -14.58 -19.87 -2.53
N TYR A 74 -14.10 -19.60 -3.75
CA TYR A 74 -12.69 -19.43 -4.07
C TYR A 74 -12.44 -17.96 -4.38
N TRP A 75 -11.50 -17.36 -3.69
CA TRP A 75 -11.15 -15.96 -3.82
C TRP A 75 -9.68 -15.84 -4.23
N ASN A 76 -9.41 -15.02 -5.23
CA ASN A 76 -8.05 -14.66 -5.61
C ASN A 76 -7.81 -13.19 -5.28
N ASN A 77 -6.59 -12.87 -4.87
CA ASN A 77 -6.19 -11.49 -4.66
C ASN A 77 -6.25 -10.74 -6.01
N HIS A 78 -6.88 -9.59 -6.01
CA HIS A 78 -6.98 -8.76 -7.22
C HIS A 78 -5.68 -8.02 -7.54
N HIS A 79 -4.77 -7.92 -6.59
CA HIS A 79 -3.47 -7.27 -6.78
C HIS A 79 -2.54 -8.19 -7.57
N GLN A 80 -2.33 -7.91 -8.85
CA GLN A 80 -1.63 -8.82 -9.76
C GLN A 80 -0.14 -8.96 -9.46
N MET A 81 0.48 -8.00 -8.76
CA MET A 81 1.85 -8.16 -8.29
C MET A 81 1.97 -9.15 -7.12
N VAL A 82 0.89 -9.40 -6.38
CA VAL A 82 0.80 -10.46 -5.34
C VAL A 82 0.48 -11.81 -5.94
N ASN A 83 -0.41 -11.82 -6.94
CA ASN A 83 -0.94 -13.02 -7.54
C ASN A 83 -1.12 -12.81 -9.05
N GLY A 84 -0.13 -13.23 -9.82
CA GLY A 84 -0.11 -13.17 -11.28
C GLY A 84 -1.12 -14.08 -12.00
N TYR A 85 -2.16 -14.53 -11.31
CA TYR A 85 -3.17 -15.47 -11.81
C TYR A 85 -3.81 -15.06 -13.16
N LYS A 86 -4.06 -13.75 -13.37
CA LYS A 86 -4.61 -13.24 -14.65
C LYS A 86 -3.53 -12.84 -15.65
N ASN A 87 -2.49 -12.19 -15.16
CA ASN A 87 -1.38 -11.68 -15.95
C ASN A 87 -0.08 -11.97 -15.19
N PRO A 88 0.53 -13.14 -15.44
CA PRO A 88 1.75 -13.58 -14.74
C PRO A 88 2.92 -12.59 -14.87
N GLU A 89 2.94 -11.81 -15.95
CA GLU A 89 3.97 -10.80 -16.24
C GLU A 89 3.98 -9.65 -15.20
N TYR A 90 2.90 -9.46 -14.45
CA TYR A 90 2.84 -8.44 -13.39
C TYR A 90 3.25 -8.97 -12.03
N GLU A 91 3.39 -10.29 -11.84
CA GLU A 91 3.84 -10.84 -10.56
C GLU A 91 5.23 -10.33 -10.22
N TYR A 92 5.36 -9.73 -9.04
CA TYR A 92 6.62 -9.14 -8.58
C TYR A 92 7.14 -9.91 -7.38
N LYS A 93 8.27 -10.57 -7.55
CA LYS A 93 8.84 -11.53 -6.56
C LYS A 93 9.04 -10.97 -5.16
N TYR A 94 9.21 -9.66 -5.04
CA TYR A 94 9.39 -8.99 -3.75
C TYR A 94 8.09 -8.41 -3.18
N CYS A 95 6.97 -8.56 -3.89
CA CYS A 95 5.68 -8.04 -3.43
C CYS A 95 5.17 -8.83 -2.21
N ILE A 96 4.92 -8.12 -1.12
CA ILE A 96 4.39 -8.68 0.14
C ILE A 96 2.96 -8.25 0.42
N GLY A 97 2.28 -7.63 -0.51
CA GLY A 97 0.89 -7.24 -0.38
C GLY A 97 0.53 -5.95 -1.08
N GLY A 98 -0.72 -5.55 -0.97
CA GLY A 98 -1.18 -4.29 -1.50
C GLY A 98 -2.69 -4.20 -1.65
N LYS A 99 -3.13 -3.13 -2.34
CA LYS A 99 -4.54 -2.88 -2.63
C LYS A 99 -4.70 -2.18 -3.97
N THR A 100 -5.61 -2.66 -4.78
CA THR A 100 -6.05 -2.04 -6.02
C THR A 100 -7.27 -1.17 -5.78
N GLY A 101 -7.47 -0.16 -6.62
CA GLY A 101 -8.70 0.63 -6.66
C GLY A 101 -8.99 1.12 -8.07
N TYR A 102 -10.28 1.25 -8.39
CA TYR A 102 -10.74 1.83 -9.64
C TYR A 102 -12.07 2.56 -9.47
N THR A 103 -12.13 3.75 -10.01
CA THR A 103 -13.37 4.47 -10.34
C THR A 103 -13.14 5.26 -11.61
N ASN A 104 -14.21 5.69 -12.30
CA ASN A 104 -14.06 6.52 -13.51
C ASN A 104 -13.32 7.84 -13.25
N VAL A 105 -13.44 8.39 -12.05
CA VAL A 105 -12.78 9.65 -11.65
C VAL A 105 -11.33 9.41 -11.21
N ALA A 106 -11.10 8.44 -10.33
CA ALA A 106 -9.78 8.13 -9.80
C ALA A 106 -8.90 7.35 -10.79
N ARG A 107 -9.49 6.72 -11.83
CA ARG A 107 -8.81 5.78 -12.72
C ARG A 107 -8.23 4.60 -11.92
N ASN A 108 -7.21 3.94 -12.44
CA ASN A 108 -6.53 2.87 -11.71
C ASN A 108 -5.63 3.46 -10.62
N THR A 109 -5.74 2.90 -9.43
CA THR A 109 -4.89 3.22 -8.28
C THR A 109 -4.30 1.94 -7.71
N LEU A 110 -3.06 2.00 -7.27
CA LEU A 110 -2.34 0.86 -6.74
C LEU A 110 -1.48 1.27 -5.55
N VAL A 111 -1.62 0.56 -4.45
CA VAL A 111 -0.66 0.57 -3.34
C VAL A 111 0.01 -0.78 -3.31
N THR A 112 1.34 -0.81 -3.37
CA THR A 112 2.14 -2.04 -3.34
C THR A 112 3.15 -1.97 -2.21
N PHE A 113 3.19 -3.03 -1.41
CA PHE A 113 4.22 -3.26 -0.41
C PHE A 113 5.21 -4.27 -0.95
N ALA A 114 6.49 -3.99 -0.82
CA ALA A 114 7.55 -4.90 -1.25
C ALA A 114 8.66 -4.98 -0.21
N GLU A 115 9.27 -6.16 -0.09
CA GLU A 115 10.40 -6.41 0.81
C GLU A 115 11.54 -7.07 0.04
N LYS A 116 12.73 -6.54 0.21
CA LYS A 116 13.97 -7.11 -0.32
C LYS A 116 15.11 -6.83 0.65
N ASP A 117 15.88 -7.86 0.99
CA ASP A 117 17.08 -7.76 1.85
C ASP A 117 16.80 -7.04 3.19
N GLY A 118 15.62 -7.27 3.79
CA GLY A 118 15.18 -6.67 5.05
C GLY A 118 14.76 -5.21 4.96
N MET A 119 14.70 -4.63 3.76
CA MET A 119 14.15 -3.30 3.51
C MET A 119 12.73 -3.41 2.94
N GLU A 120 11.76 -2.78 3.61
CA GLU A 120 10.38 -2.67 3.12
C GLU A 120 10.15 -1.32 2.43
N LEU A 121 9.50 -1.35 1.28
CA LEU A 121 9.08 -0.17 0.53
C LEU A 121 7.57 -0.17 0.32
N VAL A 122 7.01 1.03 0.25
CA VAL A 122 5.63 1.28 -0.17
C VAL A 122 5.66 2.08 -1.45
N CYS A 123 5.00 1.59 -2.48
CA CYS A 123 4.78 2.30 -3.74
C CYS A 123 3.30 2.64 -3.89
N VAL A 124 3.00 3.88 -4.26
CA VAL A 124 1.63 4.36 -4.51
C VAL A 124 1.54 4.95 -5.90
N ILE A 125 0.69 4.38 -6.72
CA ILE A 125 0.32 4.88 -8.05
C ILE A 125 -1.11 5.40 -8.00
N MET A 126 -1.32 6.58 -8.52
CA MET A 126 -2.65 7.21 -8.60
C MET A 126 -2.95 7.64 -10.02
N LYS A 127 -4.23 7.50 -10.42
CA LYS A 127 -4.76 7.97 -11.70
C LYS A 127 -4.05 7.39 -12.93
N ALA A 128 -3.63 6.13 -12.85
CA ALA A 128 -3.06 5.42 -14.00
C ALA A 128 -4.13 5.08 -15.05
N ASN A 129 -3.72 5.00 -16.31
CA ASN A 129 -4.63 4.69 -17.42
C ASN A 129 -5.13 3.24 -17.43
N GLY A 130 -4.48 2.36 -16.71
CA GLY A 130 -4.76 0.93 -16.69
C GLY A 130 -3.99 0.15 -17.74
N PRO A 131 -4.01 -1.18 -17.62
CA PRO A 131 -3.27 -2.04 -18.53
C PRO A 131 -3.78 -1.94 -19.96
N LYS A 132 -2.91 -1.54 -20.87
CA LYS A 132 -3.06 -1.68 -22.32
C LYS A 132 -1.78 -2.31 -22.84
N GLN A 133 -1.89 -3.14 -23.88
CA GLN A 133 -0.75 -3.81 -24.46
C GLN A 133 0.31 -2.80 -24.92
N GLY A 134 1.54 -2.98 -24.42
CA GLY A 134 2.68 -2.13 -24.76
C GLY A 134 2.73 -0.74 -24.10
N GLU A 135 1.73 -0.37 -23.28
CA GLU A 135 1.72 0.92 -22.59
C GLU A 135 2.08 0.75 -21.09
N PRO A 136 2.76 1.75 -20.48
CA PRO A 136 2.94 1.81 -19.02
C PRO A 136 1.59 1.82 -18.29
N ASN A 137 1.54 1.13 -17.16
CA ASN A 137 0.36 1.03 -16.32
C ASN A 137 0.75 0.99 -14.83
N GLU A 138 -0.23 0.93 -13.94
CA GLU A 138 0.01 0.94 -12.50
C GLU A 138 0.95 -0.19 -12.03
N TYR A 139 0.98 -1.34 -12.67
CA TYR A 139 1.85 -2.47 -12.29
C TYR A 139 3.28 -2.29 -12.79
N THR A 140 3.45 -1.90 -14.06
CA THR A 140 4.78 -1.65 -14.64
C THR A 140 5.47 -0.46 -13.99
N ASP A 141 4.71 0.59 -13.67
CA ASP A 141 5.24 1.77 -12.99
C ASP A 141 5.60 1.46 -11.54
N SER A 142 4.78 0.67 -10.82
CA SER A 142 5.12 0.18 -9.49
C SER A 142 6.41 -0.65 -9.50
N THR A 143 6.57 -1.55 -10.47
CA THR A 143 7.78 -2.37 -10.61
C THR A 143 9.01 -1.49 -10.82
N ARG A 144 8.93 -0.49 -11.71
CA ARG A 144 10.05 0.45 -11.98
C ARG A 144 10.42 1.25 -10.73
N LEU A 145 9.44 1.81 -10.03
CA LEU A 145 9.68 2.60 -8.81
C LEU A 145 10.23 1.75 -7.66
N LEU A 146 9.72 0.53 -7.46
CA LEU A 146 10.23 -0.38 -6.44
C LEU A 146 11.66 -0.82 -6.74
N ASN A 147 11.98 -1.16 -7.99
CA ASN A 147 13.33 -1.49 -8.41
C ASN A 147 14.27 -0.30 -8.18
N PHE A 148 13.87 0.91 -8.60
CA PHE A 148 14.63 2.14 -8.32
C PHE A 148 14.88 2.33 -6.82
N GLY A 149 13.84 2.12 -5.98
CA GLY A 149 13.96 2.24 -4.54
C GLY A 149 14.97 1.25 -3.95
N PHE A 150 14.91 -0.03 -4.35
CA PHE A 150 15.85 -1.06 -3.88
C PHE A 150 17.26 -0.90 -4.41
N GLU A 151 17.47 -0.24 -5.55
CA GLU A 151 18.79 0.04 -6.11
C GLU A 151 19.44 1.27 -5.46
N LYS A 152 18.67 2.32 -5.21
CA LYS A 152 19.18 3.62 -4.76
C LYS A 152 19.27 3.77 -3.25
N TYR A 153 18.47 3.03 -2.51
CA TYR A 153 18.42 3.14 -1.04
C TYR A 153 18.90 1.86 -0.37
N LYS A 154 19.49 2.01 0.81
CA LYS A 154 19.91 0.89 1.66
C LYS A 154 19.42 1.14 3.09
N LYS A 155 19.03 0.08 3.76
CA LYS A 155 18.70 0.13 5.19
C LYS A 155 20.00 0.25 5.99
N HIS A 156 20.13 1.33 6.76
CA HIS A 156 21.22 1.50 7.72
C HIS A 156 20.67 1.32 9.13
N MET A 157 21.32 0.46 9.92
CA MET A 157 21.07 0.34 11.36
C MET A 157 21.83 1.47 12.08
N ILE A 158 21.10 2.39 12.67
CA ILE A 158 21.70 3.42 13.52
C ILE A 158 21.81 2.82 14.94
N ASN A 159 23.04 2.52 15.37
CA ASN A 159 23.26 2.07 16.74
C ASN A 159 22.93 3.22 17.72
N GLN A 160 22.18 2.92 18.79
CA GLN A 160 21.82 3.92 19.79
C GLN A 160 23.04 4.59 20.47
N GLN A 161 24.19 3.94 20.47
CA GLN A 161 25.45 4.54 20.95
C GLN A 161 25.93 5.73 20.10
N SER A 162 25.68 5.74 18.82
CA SER A 162 26.03 6.87 17.94
C SER A 162 25.14 8.10 18.13
N THR A 163 23.91 7.92 18.60
CA THR A 163 22.99 9.04 18.89
C THR A 163 23.38 9.82 20.16
N ASN A 164 24.05 9.19 21.12
CA ASN A 164 24.53 9.88 22.32
C ASN A 164 25.77 10.74 22.00
N LEU A 165 26.68 10.27 21.14
CA LEU A 165 27.83 11.05 20.68
C LEU A 165 27.40 12.31 19.91
N ASN A 166 26.38 12.21 19.06
CA ASN A 166 25.89 13.37 18.33
C ASN A 166 25.17 14.39 19.23
N LYS A 167 24.50 13.97 20.31
CA LYS A 167 23.89 14.89 21.28
C LYS A 167 24.95 15.67 22.09
N GLU A 168 26.09 15.06 22.41
CA GLU A 168 27.18 15.76 23.09
C GLU A 168 27.89 16.76 22.18
N LEU A 169 27.99 16.46 20.87
CA LEU A 169 28.58 17.39 19.88
C LEU A 169 27.70 18.61 19.59
N PHE A 170 26.36 18.48 19.65
CA PHE A 170 25.43 19.59 19.41
C PHE A 170 25.13 20.45 20.64
N ASN A 171 25.48 20.00 21.84
CA ASN A 171 25.30 20.78 23.09
C ASN A 171 26.51 21.69 23.41
N ASN A 172 27.53 21.70 22.58
CA ASN A 172 28.76 22.52 22.78
C ASN A 172 28.93 23.65 21.74
N TYR A 173 27.78 24.06 21.07
CA TYR A 173 27.77 25.23 20.23
C TYR A 173 26.61 26.16 20.59
#